data_777dbdcc262641104a7bb263192d46a7
#
_entry.id   777dbdcc262641104a7bb263192d46a7
#
_cell.length_a   1.000
_cell.length_b   1.000
_cell.length_c   1.000
_cell.angle_alpha   90.00
_cell.angle_beta   90.00
_cell.angle_gamma   90.00
#
_symmetry.space_group_name_H-M   'P 1'
#
loop_
_entity.id
_entity.type
_entity.pdbx_description
1 polymer ?
#
loop_
_entity_poly.entity_id
_entity_poly.type
_entity_poly.pdbx_seq_one_letter_code
_entity_poly.pdbx_strand_id
1 'polypeptide(L)'
;MLATTRTDGGVRQSVVYFALDGDRLLISTEPARAKAKDVQRTGRASLCVVGTAAPYPSVTLEGTARIRTAGIGADTARVWSRIGGQSVEPLSDGDLEAMNRVVLEITVQRVYGASYLENTA
;
A
#
# COMPACT_ATOMS: atom_id res chain seq x y z
N MET A 1 -5.74 5.18 2.60
CA MET A 1 -6.71 4.14 3.02
C MET A 1 -6.67 2.99 2.05
N LEU A 2 -6.24 1.84 2.50
CA LEU A 2 -6.18 0.62 1.70
C LEU A 2 -7.52 -0.12 1.78
N ALA A 3 -8.04 -0.55 0.64
CA ALA A 3 -9.25 -1.35 0.53
C ALA A 3 -8.94 -2.72 -0.04
N THR A 4 -9.42 -3.75 0.63
CA THR A 4 -9.33 -5.15 0.19
C THR A 4 -10.71 -5.80 0.36
N THR A 5 -10.92 -6.97 -0.25
CA THR A 5 -12.19 -7.66 -0.21
C THR A 5 -12.14 -8.82 0.78
N ARG A 6 -13.07 -8.82 1.74
CA ARG A 6 -13.20 -9.89 2.73
C ARG A 6 -13.79 -11.15 2.10
N THR A 7 -13.71 -12.27 2.83
CA THR A 7 -14.28 -13.55 2.38
C THR A 7 -15.78 -13.50 2.16
N ASP A 8 -16.50 -12.62 2.86
CA ASP A 8 -17.95 -12.45 2.71
C ASP A 8 -18.35 -11.50 1.57
N GLY A 9 -17.36 -11.00 0.80
CA GLY A 9 -17.59 -10.05 -0.29
C GLY A 9 -17.64 -8.60 0.16
N GLY A 10 -17.60 -8.33 1.45
CA GLY A 10 -17.56 -6.97 1.99
C GLY A 10 -16.19 -6.33 1.80
N VAL A 11 -16.14 -5.02 1.98
CA VAL A 11 -14.90 -4.24 1.85
C VAL A 11 -14.25 -4.07 3.22
N ARG A 12 -12.94 -4.34 3.27
CA ARG A 12 -12.09 -4.04 4.42
C ARG A 12 -11.28 -2.80 4.12
N GLN A 13 -11.25 -1.85 5.04
CA GLN A 13 -10.45 -0.64 4.89
C GLN A 13 -9.45 -0.53 6.04
N SER A 14 -8.24 -0.08 5.72
CA SER A 14 -7.16 0.08 6.70
C SER A 14 -6.37 1.35 6.40
N VAL A 15 -5.99 2.08 7.44
CA VAL A 15 -5.03 3.17 7.31
C VAL A 15 -3.64 2.56 7.21
N VAL A 16 -2.88 2.94 6.19
CA VAL A 16 -1.55 2.40 5.94
C VAL A 16 -0.58 3.50 5.53
N TYR A 17 0.71 3.25 5.78
CA TYR A 17 1.78 4.01 5.14
C TYR A 17 2.16 3.31 3.84
N PHE A 18 2.57 4.08 2.84
CA PHE A 18 2.93 3.53 1.54
C PHE A 18 4.10 4.27 0.91
N ALA A 19 4.71 3.66 -0.08
CA ALA A 19 5.68 4.30 -0.96
C ALA A 19 5.35 3.94 -2.41
N LEU A 20 5.66 4.83 -3.33
CA LEU A 20 5.56 4.58 -4.76
C LEU A 20 6.93 4.33 -5.36
N ASP A 21 7.02 3.36 -6.26
CA ASP A 21 8.19 3.11 -7.08
C ASP A 21 7.71 2.78 -8.50
N GLY A 22 7.68 3.81 -9.36
CA GLY A 22 7.09 3.68 -10.69
C GLY A 22 5.59 3.37 -10.60
N ASP A 23 5.19 2.25 -11.19
CA ASP A 23 3.81 1.76 -11.16
C ASP A 23 3.53 0.83 -9.98
N ARG A 24 4.52 0.64 -9.08
CA ARG A 24 4.38 -0.21 -7.91
C ARG A 24 4.07 0.63 -6.68
N LEU A 25 3.06 0.23 -5.96
CA LEU A 25 2.67 0.80 -4.68
C LEU A 25 3.02 -0.21 -3.60
N LEU A 26 3.79 0.22 -2.60
CA LEU A 26 4.43 -0.66 -1.63
C LEU A 26 3.88 -0.37 -0.24
N ILE A 27 3.47 -1.41 0.46
CA ILE A 27 2.97 -1.34 1.85
C ILE A 27 3.69 -2.41 2.65
N SER A 28 4.24 -2.05 3.81
CA SER A 28 4.83 -3.01 4.72
C SER A 28 3.77 -3.51 5.70
N THR A 29 3.65 -4.81 5.85
CA THR A 29 2.68 -5.43 6.74
C THR A 29 3.19 -6.77 7.29
N GLU A 30 2.37 -7.45 8.06
CA GLU A 30 2.63 -8.78 8.56
C GLU A 30 1.73 -9.78 7.85
N PRO A 31 2.21 -11.03 7.60
CA PRO A 31 1.44 -12.01 6.83
C PRO A 31 0.14 -12.44 7.49
N ALA A 32 0.05 -12.34 8.82
CA ALA A 32 -1.15 -12.71 9.56
C ALA A 32 -2.24 -11.63 9.53
N ARG A 33 -1.93 -10.42 9.08
CA ARG A 33 -2.92 -9.34 8.98
C ARG A 33 -4.01 -9.68 7.96
N ALA A 34 -5.22 -9.27 8.26
CA ALA A 34 -6.38 -9.58 7.41
C ALA A 34 -6.21 -9.05 5.98
N LYS A 35 -5.65 -7.85 5.83
CA LYS A 35 -5.40 -7.27 4.50
C LYS A 35 -4.42 -8.10 3.67
N ALA A 36 -3.40 -8.69 4.30
CA ALA A 36 -2.47 -9.55 3.59
C ALA A 36 -3.14 -10.85 3.14
N LYS A 37 -3.99 -11.44 3.98
CA LYS A 37 -4.77 -12.63 3.62
C LYS A 37 -5.77 -12.34 2.53
N ASP A 38 -6.43 -11.19 2.56
CA ASP A 38 -7.36 -10.77 1.50
C ASP A 38 -6.64 -10.67 0.15
N VAL A 39 -5.45 -10.05 0.13
CA VAL A 39 -4.64 -9.91 -1.10
C VAL A 39 -4.18 -11.27 -1.60
N GLN A 40 -3.73 -12.17 -0.72
CA GLN A 40 -3.33 -13.53 -1.14
C GLN A 40 -4.50 -14.27 -1.80
N ARG A 41 -5.71 -14.08 -1.31
CA ARG A 41 -6.90 -14.74 -1.85
C ARG A 41 -7.40 -14.12 -3.14
N THR A 42 -7.43 -12.78 -3.22
CA THR A 42 -8.09 -12.06 -4.32
C THR A 42 -7.14 -11.59 -5.40
N GLY A 43 -5.88 -11.32 -5.06
CA GLY A 43 -4.91 -10.74 -5.99
C GLY A 43 -5.23 -9.29 -6.37
N ARG A 44 -6.04 -8.59 -5.61
CA ARG A 44 -6.45 -7.22 -5.91
C ARG A 44 -6.49 -6.35 -4.67
N ALA A 45 -6.21 -5.05 -4.86
CA ALA A 45 -6.33 -4.04 -3.82
C ALA A 45 -6.46 -2.65 -4.44
N SER A 46 -6.89 -1.71 -3.63
CA SER A 46 -7.08 -0.32 -4.00
C SER A 46 -6.59 0.58 -2.86
N LEU A 47 -5.93 1.67 -3.19
CA LEU A 47 -5.48 2.66 -2.21
C LEU A 47 -6.04 4.03 -2.56
N CYS A 48 -6.68 4.68 -1.59
CA CYS A 48 -7.11 6.06 -1.71
C CYS A 48 -6.14 6.95 -0.91
N VAL A 49 -5.59 7.95 -1.58
CA VAL A 49 -4.71 8.95 -0.99
C VAL A 49 -5.45 10.28 -0.95
N VAL A 50 -5.49 10.90 0.23
CA VAL A 50 -6.20 12.16 0.45
C VAL A 50 -5.20 13.27 0.71
N GLY A 51 -5.40 14.42 0.07
CA GLY A 51 -4.59 15.61 0.30
C GLY A 51 -4.75 16.13 1.73
N THR A 52 -3.78 16.91 2.18
CA THR A 52 -3.70 17.35 3.57
C THR A 52 -4.44 18.66 3.86
N ALA A 53 -4.93 19.35 2.84
CA ALA A 53 -5.61 20.63 2.98
C ALA A 53 -6.96 20.65 2.27
N ALA A 54 -7.93 21.30 2.87
CA ALA A 54 -9.26 21.47 2.28
C ALA A 54 -9.21 22.33 1.01
N PRO A 55 -10.03 22.06 0.00
CA PRO A 55 -10.98 20.97 -0.13
C PRO A 55 -10.27 19.67 -0.58
N TYR A 56 -10.05 18.80 0.31
CA TYR A 56 -9.22 17.60 0.24
C TYR A 56 -9.28 16.88 -1.13
N PRO A 57 -8.31 17.10 -2.03
CA PRO A 57 -8.25 16.30 -3.26
C PRO A 57 -7.91 14.85 -2.90
N SER A 58 -8.37 13.92 -3.72
CA SER A 58 -8.06 12.52 -3.51
C SER A 58 -7.70 11.83 -4.80
N VAL A 59 -6.90 10.78 -4.71
CA VAL A 59 -6.59 9.91 -5.82
C VAL A 59 -6.71 8.47 -5.35
N THR A 60 -7.33 7.64 -6.18
CA THR A 60 -7.41 6.20 -5.96
C THR A 60 -6.56 5.48 -6.98
N LEU A 61 -5.73 4.58 -6.49
CA LEU A 61 -4.84 3.74 -7.28
C LEU A 61 -5.26 2.29 -7.05
N GLU A 62 -5.59 1.59 -8.10
CA GLU A 62 -6.01 0.18 -7.97
C GLU A 62 -5.33 -0.70 -8.99
N GLY A 63 -5.23 -1.97 -8.69
CA GLY A 63 -4.63 -2.93 -9.59
C GLY A 63 -4.53 -4.32 -8.99
N THR A 64 -3.68 -5.12 -9.62
CA THR A 64 -3.32 -6.44 -9.09
C THR A 64 -2.41 -6.27 -7.89
N ALA A 65 -2.55 -7.17 -6.92
CA ALA A 65 -1.79 -7.11 -5.68
C ALA A 65 -1.27 -8.47 -5.30
N ARG A 66 -0.11 -8.49 -4.68
CA ARG A 66 0.53 -9.73 -4.20
C ARG A 66 1.28 -9.47 -2.91
N ILE A 67 1.52 -10.53 -2.17
CA ILE A 67 2.36 -10.51 -0.98
C ILE A 67 3.74 -11.05 -1.37
N ARG A 68 4.78 -10.26 -1.11
CA ARG A 68 6.16 -10.63 -1.39
C ARG A 68 6.89 -10.90 -0.07
N THR A 69 7.67 -11.97 -0.06
CA THR A 69 8.43 -12.42 1.11
C THR A 69 9.94 -12.39 0.88
N ALA A 70 10.39 -12.19 -0.35
CA ALA A 70 11.80 -12.16 -0.72
C ALA A 70 12.11 -10.95 -1.59
N GLY A 71 13.34 -10.46 -1.53
CA GLY A 71 13.77 -9.29 -2.26
C GLY A 71 13.09 -8.00 -1.79
N ILE A 72 12.72 -7.94 -0.51
CA ILE A 72 11.87 -6.87 0.02
C ILE A 72 12.62 -5.84 0.87
N GLY A 73 13.93 -5.96 1.03
CA GLY A 73 14.70 -5.07 1.90
C GLY A 73 14.62 -3.60 1.49
N ALA A 74 14.89 -3.31 0.22
CA ALA A 74 14.84 -1.95 -0.30
C ALA A 74 13.41 -1.39 -0.29
N ASP A 75 12.42 -2.19 -0.66
CA ASP A 75 11.03 -1.78 -0.68
C ASP A 75 10.50 -1.48 0.72
N THR A 76 10.83 -2.32 1.70
CA THR A 76 10.47 -2.08 3.11
C THR A 76 11.13 -0.80 3.62
N ALA A 77 12.40 -0.58 3.30
CA ALA A 77 13.11 0.62 3.70
C ALA A 77 12.46 1.88 3.12
N ARG A 78 11.98 1.84 1.88
CA ARG A 78 11.24 2.96 1.26
C ARG A 78 10.00 3.31 2.07
N VAL A 79 9.21 2.31 2.46
CA VAL A 79 7.99 2.54 3.24
C VAL A 79 8.33 3.11 4.61
N TRP A 80 9.29 2.51 5.31
CA TRP A 80 9.67 2.96 6.65
C TRP A 80 10.28 4.37 6.66
N SER A 81 11.00 4.73 5.61
CA SER A 81 11.53 6.09 5.46
C SER A 81 10.42 7.14 5.39
N ARG A 82 9.25 6.76 4.85
CA ARG A 82 8.08 7.65 4.79
C ARG A 82 7.45 7.87 6.15
N ILE A 83 7.52 6.88 7.04
CA ILE A 83 6.91 6.97 8.37
C ILE A 83 7.64 7.98 9.24
N GLY A 84 8.96 7.89 9.31
CA GLY A 84 9.78 8.73 10.18
C GLY A 84 10.36 9.96 9.52
N GLY A 85 10.24 10.11 8.21
CA GLY A 85 10.85 11.20 7.44
C GLY A 85 12.36 11.12 7.34
N GLN A 86 12.96 10.00 7.75
CA GLN A 86 14.40 9.75 7.70
C GLN A 86 14.70 8.54 6.83
N SER A 87 15.85 8.55 6.16
CA SER A 87 16.32 7.38 5.41
C SER A 87 16.49 6.18 6.33
N VAL A 88 16.04 5.04 5.86
CA VAL A 88 16.19 3.75 6.54
C VAL A 88 17.06 2.86 5.66
N GLU A 89 18.11 2.27 6.25
CA GLU A 89 18.93 1.30 5.54
C GLU A 89 18.15 0.01 5.28
N PRO A 90 18.30 -0.59 4.09
CA PRO A 90 17.65 -1.86 3.80
C PRO A 90 18.12 -2.96 4.75
N LEU A 91 17.17 -3.74 5.25
CA LEU A 91 17.44 -4.95 6.00
C LEU A 91 17.48 -6.15 5.06
N SER A 92 18.16 -7.22 5.49
CA SER A 92 18.15 -8.47 4.75
C SER A 92 16.79 -9.15 4.79
N ASP A 93 16.52 -10.03 3.84
CA ASP A 93 15.30 -10.84 3.86
C ASP A 93 15.18 -11.66 5.14
N GLY A 94 16.31 -12.19 5.63
CA GLY A 94 16.34 -12.97 6.88
C GLY A 94 15.94 -12.12 8.09
N ASP A 95 16.41 -10.89 8.17
CA ASP A 95 16.04 -9.97 9.26
C ASP A 95 14.55 -9.64 9.21
N LEU A 96 14.02 -9.38 8.02
CA LEU A 96 12.60 -9.06 7.84
C LEU A 96 11.71 -10.26 8.12
N GLU A 97 12.14 -11.47 7.74
CA GLU A 97 11.44 -12.69 8.09
C GLU A 97 11.38 -12.89 9.62
N ALA A 98 12.49 -12.66 10.29
CA ALA A 98 12.55 -12.74 11.76
C ALA A 98 11.63 -11.71 12.43
N MET A 99 11.42 -10.56 11.81
CA MET A 99 10.49 -9.52 12.25
C MET A 99 9.06 -9.77 11.80
N ASN A 100 8.84 -10.86 11.06
CA ASN A 100 7.53 -11.21 10.49
C ASN A 100 6.98 -10.13 9.54
N ARG A 101 7.86 -9.57 8.69
CA ARG A 101 7.49 -8.51 7.74
C ARG A 101 7.41 -9.04 6.33
N VAL A 102 6.40 -8.57 5.60
CA VAL A 102 6.21 -8.81 4.18
C VAL A 102 5.88 -7.49 3.50
N VAL A 103 5.91 -7.50 2.17
CA VAL A 103 5.49 -6.35 1.36
C VAL A 103 4.20 -6.72 0.61
N LEU A 104 3.18 -5.89 0.79
CA LEU A 104 1.99 -5.91 -0.04
C LEU A 104 2.27 -4.95 -1.20
N GLU A 105 2.35 -5.50 -2.41
CA GLU A 105 2.68 -4.75 -3.63
C GLU A 105 1.46 -4.68 -4.53
N ILE A 106 1.07 -3.45 -4.88
CA ILE A 106 0.02 -3.22 -5.88
C ILE A 106 0.70 -2.75 -7.16
N THR A 107 0.48 -3.47 -8.26
CA THR A 107 0.83 -2.98 -9.58
C THR A 107 -0.34 -2.14 -10.07
N VAL A 108 -0.12 -0.84 -10.17
CA VAL A 108 -1.19 0.12 -10.46
C VAL A 108 -1.61 -0.02 -11.92
N GLN A 109 -2.88 -0.31 -12.15
CA GLN A 109 -3.48 -0.48 -13.47
C GLN A 109 -4.47 0.64 -13.79
N ARG A 110 -5.01 1.28 -12.76
CA ARG A 110 -6.04 2.29 -12.91
C ARG A 110 -5.86 3.38 -11.85
N VAL A 111 -5.94 4.63 -12.30
CA VAL A 111 -5.83 5.81 -11.44
C VAL A 111 -7.03 6.70 -11.72
N TYR A 112 -7.74 7.09 -10.68
CA TYR A 112 -8.81 8.06 -10.78
C TYR A 112 -8.90 8.88 -9.48
N GLY A 113 -9.52 10.05 -9.57
CA GLY A 113 -9.57 10.90 -8.41
C GLY A 113 -10.51 12.07 -8.58
N ALA A 114 -10.58 12.88 -7.54
CA ALA A 114 -11.38 14.08 -7.52
C ALA A 114 -10.55 15.27 -7.00
N SER A 115 -10.66 16.41 -7.68
CA SER A 115 -10.13 17.67 -7.21
C SER A 115 -11.21 18.73 -7.36
N TYR A 116 -11.68 19.23 -6.25
CA TYR A 116 -12.69 20.27 -6.25
C TYR A 116 -12.17 21.60 -6.81
N LEU A 117 -10.86 21.81 -6.76
CA LEU A 117 -10.23 22.99 -7.34
C LEU A 117 -10.31 22.97 -8.86
N GLU A 118 -10.11 21.81 -9.48
CA GLU A 118 -10.23 21.64 -10.93
C GLU A 118 -11.69 21.70 -11.37
N ASN A 119 -12.60 21.17 -10.58
CA ASN A 119 -14.02 21.12 -10.90
C ASN A 119 -14.69 22.50 -10.81
N THR A 120 -14.05 23.48 -10.23
CA THR A 120 -14.57 24.84 -10.15
C THR A 120 -14.15 25.70 -11.35
N ALA A 121 -13.26 25.20 -12.16
CA ALA A 121 -12.77 25.94 -13.33
C ALA A 121 -13.76 25.94 -14.49
#